data_30d99e717b379bbc608337265a6cc380
#
_entry.id   30d99e717b379bbc608337265a6cc380
#
_cell.length_a   1.000
_cell.length_b   1.000
_cell.length_c   1.000
_cell.angle_alpha   90.00
_cell.angle_beta   90.00
_cell.angle_gamma   90.00
#
_symmetry.space_group_name_H-M   'P 1'
#
loop_
_entity.id
_entity.type
_entity.pdbx_description
1 polymer ?
#
loop_
_entity_poly.entity_id
_entity_poly.type
_entity_poly.pdbx_seq_one_letter_code
_entity_poly.pdbx_strand_id
1 'polypeptide(L)'
;MLSDYTQTIYKDLNIIFIYISEAHATDVWPIGLSAGVLNKKHRTINDRIQCAKNMIDEHEFKVPVYVDNMENSYRDTYSSWPFRIYGFKQHKIDYISDIEDAQFNISELFDYLK
;
A
#
# COMPACT_ATOMS: atom_id res chain seq x y z
N MET A 1 -10.18 -4.54 -8.06
CA MET A 1 -9.18 -4.11 -7.07
C MET A 1 -9.61 -4.53 -5.67
N LEU A 2 -8.67 -4.71 -4.75
CA LEU A 2 -8.96 -5.16 -3.38
C LEU A 2 -9.98 -4.27 -2.65
N SER A 3 -9.88 -2.95 -2.80
CA SER A 3 -10.81 -2.01 -2.17
C SER A 3 -12.25 -2.22 -2.60
N ASP A 4 -12.48 -2.50 -3.88
CA ASP A 4 -13.84 -2.75 -4.39
C ASP A 4 -14.36 -4.08 -3.90
N TYR A 5 -13.51 -5.11 -3.91
CA TYR A 5 -13.85 -6.44 -3.43
C TYR A 5 -14.30 -6.40 -1.97
N THR A 6 -13.53 -5.72 -1.13
CA THR A 6 -13.83 -5.67 0.31
C THR A 6 -15.09 -4.87 0.62
N GLN A 7 -15.38 -3.82 -0.12
CA GLN A 7 -16.61 -3.07 0.06
C GLN A 7 -17.86 -3.85 -0.35
N THR A 8 -17.71 -4.73 -1.34
CA THR A 8 -18.83 -5.53 -1.85
C THR A 8 -19.05 -6.81 -1.03
N ILE A 9 -17.96 -7.50 -0.66
CA ILE A 9 -18.01 -8.84 -0.05
C ILE A 9 -17.90 -8.80 1.46
N TYR A 10 -17.03 -7.91 2.00
CA TYR A 10 -16.72 -7.84 3.42
C TYR A 10 -17.10 -6.47 4.00
N LYS A 11 -18.41 -6.22 4.11
CA LYS A 11 -18.95 -4.92 4.58
C LYS A 11 -18.50 -4.54 5.99
N ASP A 12 -18.24 -5.53 6.85
CA ASP A 12 -17.85 -5.29 8.24
C ASP A 12 -16.33 -5.16 8.41
N LEU A 13 -15.60 -5.26 7.32
CA LEU A 13 -14.14 -5.18 7.33
C LEU A 13 -13.69 -3.73 7.17
N ASN A 14 -12.90 -3.26 8.14
CA ASN A 14 -12.28 -1.94 8.04
C ASN A 14 -10.93 -2.08 7.34
N ILE A 15 -10.80 -1.43 6.19
CA ILE A 15 -9.55 -1.41 5.43
C ILE A 15 -9.08 0.03 5.31
N ILE A 16 -7.78 0.23 5.53
CA ILE A 16 -7.09 1.46 5.19
C ILE A 16 -5.85 1.14 4.37
N PHE A 17 -5.45 2.09 3.54
CA PHE A 17 -4.18 2.04 2.82
C PHE A 17 -3.26 3.11 3.38
N ILE A 18 -1.97 2.77 3.45
CA ILE A 18 -0.95 3.75 3.84
C ILE A 18 0.05 3.84 2.71
N TYR A 19 0.11 5.01 2.09
CA TYR A 19 1.02 5.28 0.98
C TYR A 19 2.40 5.62 1.54
N ILE A 20 3.38 4.81 1.18
CA ILE A 20 4.76 4.93 1.66
C ILE A 20 5.70 5.38 0.53
N SER A 21 6.99 5.42 0.80
CA SER A 21 7.99 5.76 -0.22
C SER A 21 7.92 4.83 -1.43
N GLU A 22 8.12 5.40 -2.62
CA GLU A 22 8.07 4.64 -3.87
C GLU A 22 9.20 3.61 -3.93
N ALA A 23 8.86 2.35 -4.24
CA ALA A 23 9.84 1.29 -4.38
C ALA A 23 10.69 1.46 -5.65
N HIS A 24 10.05 1.89 -6.74
CA HIS A 24 10.69 2.00 -8.05
C HIS A 24 10.56 3.41 -8.63
N ALA A 25 10.86 4.41 -7.79
CA ALA A 25 10.88 5.80 -8.25
C ALA A 25 11.84 5.95 -9.45
N THR A 26 11.46 6.77 -10.41
CA THR A 26 12.20 6.92 -11.68
C THR A 26 13.63 7.41 -11.50
N ASP A 27 13.93 8.08 -10.40
CA ASP A 27 15.26 8.63 -10.10
C ASP A 27 16.04 7.84 -9.03
N VAL A 28 15.50 6.71 -8.56
CA VAL A 28 16.17 5.88 -7.53
C VAL A 28 16.40 4.46 -8.03
N TRP A 29 15.33 3.73 -8.32
CA TRP A 29 15.42 2.35 -8.79
C TRP A 29 14.39 2.12 -9.90
N PRO A 30 14.61 2.70 -11.09
CA PRO A 30 13.64 2.61 -12.18
C PRO A 30 13.57 1.19 -12.75
N ILE A 31 12.35 0.73 -13.02
CA ILE A 31 12.10 -0.54 -13.71
C ILE A 31 11.55 -0.33 -15.12
N GLY A 32 11.58 0.92 -15.58
CA GLY A 32 11.15 1.33 -16.91
C GLY A 32 9.70 1.83 -16.95
N LEU A 33 9.42 2.65 -17.97
CA LEU A 33 8.09 3.25 -18.13
C LEU A 33 7.01 2.21 -18.40
N SER A 34 7.38 1.11 -19.04
CA SER A 34 6.45 0.02 -19.34
C SER A 34 5.90 -0.65 -18.08
N ALA A 35 6.57 -0.51 -16.94
CA ALA A 35 6.09 -1.02 -15.65
C ALA A 35 5.05 -0.11 -15.00
N GLY A 36 4.76 1.05 -15.58
CA GLY A 36 3.74 1.98 -15.08
C GLY A 36 4.18 2.89 -13.95
N VAL A 37 5.43 2.84 -13.52
CA VAL A 37 5.95 3.70 -12.46
C VAL A 37 6.52 4.96 -13.09
N LEU A 38 5.85 6.08 -12.88
CA LEU A 38 6.22 7.37 -13.45
C LEU A 38 6.72 8.36 -12.41
N ASN A 39 6.61 8.04 -11.13
CA ASN A 39 6.92 8.97 -10.05
C ASN A 39 8.41 8.98 -9.73
N LYS A 40 8.92 10.18 -9.43
CA LYS A 40 10.24 10.34 -8.84
C LYS A 40 10.17 10.09 -7.34
N LYS A 41 11.34 9.92 -6.72
CA LYS A 41 11.43 9.86 -5.27
C LYS A 41 10.76 11.10 -4.66
N HIS A 42 9.93 10.90 -3.65
CA HIS A 42 9.29 12.01 -2.94
C HIS A 42 10.35 12.81 -2.17
N ARG A 43 10.38 14.11 -2.38
CA ARG A 43 11.33 14.99 -1.68
C ARG A 43 10.66 15.80 -0.58
N THR A 44 9.33 15.94 -0.67
CA THR A 44 8.52 16.66 0.32
C THR A 44 7.27 15.86 0.61
N ILE A 45 6.62 16.16 1.74
CA ILE A 45 5.33 15.54 2.06
C ILE A 45 4.27 15.88 1.01
N ASN A 46 4.32 17.07 0.42
CA ASN A 46 3.38 17.45 -0.63
C ASN A 46 3.57 16.60 -1.89
N ASP A 47 4.80 16.24 -2.24
CA ASP A 47 5.05 15.32 -3.35
C ASP A 47 4.38 13.97 -3.10
N ARG A 48 4.54 13.43 -1.89
CA ARG A 48 3.96 12.14 -1.53
C ARG A 48 2.44 12.20 -1.52
N ILE A 49 1.88 13.25 -0.95
CA ILE A 49 0.42 13.47 -0.94
C ILE A 49 -0.11 13.55 -2.37
N GLN A 50 0.56 14.25 -3.26
CA GLN A 50 0.12 14.37 -4.64
C GLN A 50 0.16 13.02 -5.37
N CYS A 51 1.20 12.24 -5.14
CA CYS A 51 1.29 10.89 -5.70
C CYS A 51 0.16 9.99 -5.19
N ALA A 52 -0.15 10.08 -3.90
CA ALA A 52 -1.27 9.33 -3.32
C ALA A 52 -2.61 9.75 -3.94
N LYS A 53 -2.83 11.05 -4.12
CA LYS A 53 -4.04 11.55 -4.78
C LYS A 53 -4.17 11.05 -6.21
N ASN A 54 -3.06 11.05 -6.96
CA ASN A 54 -3.06 10.55 -8.34
C ASN A 54 -3.41 9.05 -8.37
N MET A 55 -2.88 8.27 -7.44
CA MET A 55 -3.21 6.85 -7.33
C MET A 55 -4.69 6.64 -7.01
N ILE A 56 -5.25 7.42 -6.09
CA ILE A 56 -6.67 7.34 -5.73
C ILE A 56 -7.54 7.60 -6.96
N ASP A 57 -7.21 8.64 -7.71
CA ASP A 57 -7.99 9.02 -8.90
C ASP A 57 -7.85 7.98 -10.02
N GLU A 58 -6.64 7.50 -10.25
CA GLU A 58 -6.36 6.53 -11.32
C GLU A 58 -7.04 5.19 -11.08
N HIS A 59 -7.03 4.72 -9.84
CA HIS A 59 -7.55 3.39 -9.48
C HIS A 59 -8.91 3.43 -8.79
N GLU A 60 -9.51 4.60 -8.66
CA GLU A 60 -10.83 4.77 -8.04
C GLU A 60 -10.91 4.16 -6.65
N PHE A 61 -9.93 4.43 -5.79
CA PHE A 61 -9.91 3.92 -4.42
C PHE A 61 -11.12 4.40 -3.63
N LYS A 62 -11.77 3.48 -2.94
CA LYS A 62 -12.98 3.75 -2.13
C LYS A 62 -12.77 3.56 -0.64
N VAL A 63 -11.56 3.26 -0.22
CA VAL A 63 -11.18 3.14 1.20
C VAL A 63 -10.29 4.30 1.60
N PRO A 64 -10.20 4.63 2.92
CA PRO A 64 -9.32 5.69 3.38
C PRO A 64 -7.86 5.41 3.00
N VAL A 65 -7.18 6.45 2.54
CA VAL A 65 -5.75 6.39 2.22
C VAL A 65 -5.02 7.41 3.08
N TYR A 66 -4.05 6.94 3.84
CA TYR A 66 -3.16 7.75 4.65
C TYR A 66 -1.80 7.81 3.97
N VAL A 67 -1.02 8.82 4.32
CA VAL A 67 0.31 9.02 3.74
C VAL A 67 1.33 8.98 4.86
N ASP A 68 2.37 8.16 4.70
CA ASP A 68 3.47 8.09 5.66
C ASP A 68 4.22 9.43 5.70
N ASN A 69 4.79 9.76 6.85
CA ASN A 69 5.59 10.97 6.98
C ASN A 69 6.92 10.84 6.24
N MET A 70 7.63 11.94 6.09
CA MET A 70 8.89 11.95 5.35
C MET A 70 10.02 11.24 6.10
N GLU A 71 9.89 11.04 7.40
CA GLU A 71 10.77 10.21 8.20
C GLU A 71 10.54 8.72 7.98
N ASN A 72 9.49 8.37 7.25
CA ASN A 72 9.10 6.99 6.95
C ASN A 72 8.81 6.16 8.22
N SER A 73 8.16 6.76 9.19
CA SER A 73 7.91 6.15 10.48
C SER A 73 7.06 4.87 10.37
N TYR A 74 6.01 4.87 9.56
CA TYR A 74 5.19 3.68 9.32
C TYR A 74 6.00 2.61 8.60
N ARG A 75 6.65 2.98 7.50
CA ARG A 75 7.45 2.05 6.71
C ARG A 75 8.49 1.31 7.58
N ASP A 76 9.20 2.05 8.43
CA ASP A 76 10.28 1.48 9.23
C ASP A 76 9.74 0.68 10.42
N THR A 77 8.68 1.17 11.08
CA THR A 77 8.06 0.47 12.22
C THR A 77 7.49 -0.89 11.80
N TYR A 78 6.82 -0.95 10.65
CA TYR A 78 6.15 -2.15 10.19
C TYR A 78 6.92 -2.91 9.11
N SER A 79 8.14 -2.48 8.78
CA SER A 79 8.97 -3.11 7.72
C SER A 79 8.18 -3.30 6.43
N SER A 80 7.43 -2.28 6.02
CA SER A 80 6.44 -2.41 4.96
C SER A 80 6.95 -2.08 3.57
N TRP A 81 8.21 -1.69 3.42
CA TRP A 81 8.78 -1.44 2.10
C TRP A 81 9.23 -2.76 1.44
N PRO A 82 8.96 -3.05 0.16
CA PRO A 82 8.27 -2.19 -0.80
C PRO A 82 6.75 -2.17 -0.64
N PHE A 83 6.15 -3.18 -0.06
CA PHE A 83 4.74 -3.23 0.32
C PHE A 83 4.50 -4.36 1.33
N ARG A 84 3.47 -4.24 2.14
CA ARG A 84 3.07 -5.30 3.06
C ARG A 84 1.63 -5.10 3.52
N ILE A 85 0.95 -6.21 3.79
CA ILE A 85 -0.41 -6.22 4.31
C ILE A 85 -0.37 -6.72 5.75
N TYR A 86 -1.04 -5.98 6.63
CA TYR A 86 -1.24 -6.37 8.03
C TYR A 86 -2.72 -6.53 8.31
N GLY A 87 -3.08 -7.56 9.03
CA GLY A 87 -4.41 -7.75 9.60
C GLY A 87 -4.37 -7.57 11.10
N PHE A 88 -5.34 -6.82 11.63
CA PHE A 88 -5.46 -6.59 13.07
C PHE A 88 -6.79 -7.16 13.58
N LYS A 89 -6.74 -7.74 14.75
CA LYS A 89 -7.92 -8.26 15.44
C LYS A 89 -7.79 -7.93 16.92
N GLN A 90 -8.78 -7.22 17.47
CA GLN A 90 -8.76 -6.81 18.89
C GLN A 90 -7.47 -6.04 19.26
N HIS A 91 -7.07 -5.11 18.39
CA HIS A 91 -5.87 -4.25 18.55
C HIS A 91 -4.54 -5.01 18.56
N LYS A 92 -4.52 -6.24 18.06
CA LYS A 92 -3.30 -7.03 17.90
C LYS A 92 -3.08 -7.41 16.47
N ILE A 93 -1.82 -7.57 16.08
CA ILE A 93 -1.49 -8.07 14.74
C ILE A 93 -1.88 -9.55 14.70
N ASP A 94 -2.75 -9.89 13.74
CA ASP A 94 -3.27 -11.23 13.54
C ASP A 94 -2.83 -11.84 12.21
N TYR A 95 -2.37 -11.01 11.29
CA TYR A 95 -1.89 -11.45 9.99
C TYR A 95 -0.80 -10.51 9.47
N ILE A 96 0.25 -11.10 8.92
CA ILE A 96 1.31 -10.37 8.23
C ILE A 96 1.56 -11.08 6.90
N SER A 97 1.45 -10.33 5.79
CA SER A 97 1.74 -10.91 4.48
C SER A 97 3.23 -11.24 4.36
N ASP A 98 3.52 -12.36 3.69
CA ASP A 98 4.89 -12.71 3.34
C ASP A 98 5.32 -11.93 2.11
N ILE A 99 6.58 -11.45 2.11
CA ILE A 99 7.15 -10.78 0.95
C ILE A 99 8.27 -11.67 0.42
N GLU A 100 7.91 -12.63 -0.42
CA GLU A 100 8.88 -13.40 -1.18
C GLU A 100 8.96 -12.81 -2.59
N ASP A 101 10.18 -12.54 -3.06
CA ASP A 101 10.42 -11.99 -4.38
C ASP A 101 9.64 -10.69 -4.68
N ALA A 102 9.44 -9.85 -3.64
CA ALA A 102 8.69 -8.61 -3.72
C ALA A 102 7.22 -8.79 -4.17
N GLN A 103 6.63 -9.95 -3.85
CA GLN A 103 5.23 -10.26 -4.14
C GLN A 103 4.54 -10.78 -2.89
N PHE A 104 3.21 -10.75 -2.90
CA PHE A 104 2.42 -11.41 -1.85
C PHE A 104 1.38 -12.33 -2.49
N ASN A 105 0.99 -13.35 -1.74
CA ASN A 105 0.00 -14.31 -2.21
C ASN A 105 -1.41 -13.82 -1.88
N ILE A 106 -2.14 -13.38 -2.89
CA ILE A 106 -3.50 -12.86 -2.71
C ILE A 106 -4.47 -13.94 -2.21
N SER A 107 -4.24 -15.20 -2.58
CA SER A 107 -5.07 -16.31 -2.10
C SER A 107 -4.93 -16.49 -0.60
N GLU A 108 -3.73 -16.35 -0.06
CA GLU A 108 -3.48 -16.41 1.38
C GLU A 108 -4.23 -15.31 2.12
N LEU A 109 -4.22 -14.09 1.58
CA LEU A 109 -4.98 -12.99 2.14
C LEU A 109 -6.48 -13.30 2.16
N PHE A 110 -7.02 -13.81 1.06
CA PHE A 110 -8.45 -14.15 0.99
C PHE A 110 -8.80 -15.28 1.95
N ASP A 111 -7.93 -16.25 2.16
CA ASP A 111 -8.15 -17.30 3.15
C ASP A 111 -8.19 -16.72 4.57
N TYR A 112 -7.34 -15.76 4.87
CA TYR A 112 -7.36 -15.07 6.16
C TYR A 112 -8.67 -14.30 6.37
N LEU A 113 -9.20 -13.67 5.32
CA LEU A 113 -10.41 -12.83 5.40
C LEU A 113 -11.72 -13.62 5.51
N LYS A 114 -11.70 -14.92 5.31
CA LYS A 114 -12.91 -15.76 5.42
C LYS A 114 -13.45 -15.87 6.86
#